data_3da727cb5b82a86cda5c9154ebd7b35e
#
_entry.id   3da727cb5b82a86cda5c9154ebd7b35e
#
_cell.length_a   1.000
_cell.length_b   1.000
_cell.length_c   1.000
_cell.angle_alpha   90.00
_cell.angle_beta   90.00
_cell.angle_gamma   90.00
#
_symmetry.space_group_name_H-M   'P 1'
#
loop_
_entity.id
_entity.type
_entity.pdbx_description
1 polymer ?
#
loop_
_entity_poly.entity_id
_entity_poly.type
_entity_poly.pdbx_seq_one_letter_code
_entity_poly.pdbx_strand_id
1 'polypeptide(L)'
;RRYQFYVSFSKGKNKENVLYAPCKGKVVPLSEVPDPTFSEKILGDGFAVIPSEGKIYAPTDGEIAMVFDTLHAITLTSSSGTEILIHIGLDTVTLKGAPFTAHVAAGDQVKKGDLLMDVDLDKITGAGLNTVTPVLICNTDDYEKISLKKEGEVSLDEAVLSIS
;
A
#
# COMPACT_ATOMS: atom_id res chain seq x y z
N ARG A 1 -9.49 -21.70 -4.51
CA ARG A 1 -9.01 -22.02 -4.64
C ARG A 1 -8.47 -22.95 -4.88
N ARG A 2 -8.30 -23.23 -4.68
CA ARG A 2 -7.57 -23.93 -4.90
C ARG A 2 -7.15 -24.59 -5.80
N TYR A 3 -7.04 -24.71 -6.24
CA TYR A 3 -6.42 -25.34 -7.13
C TYR A 3 -5.62 -25.20 -7.66
N GLN A 4 -5.40 -24.65 -7.58
CA GLN A 4 -4.53 -24.48 -8.07
C GLN A 4 -3.66 -24.84 -7.99
N PHE A 5 -3.65 -25.02 -7.69
CA PHE A 5 -2.78 -25.40 -7.78
C PHE A 5 -2.09 -25.78 -8.47
N TYR A 6 -2.20 -25.95 -8.63
CA TYR A 6 -1.48 -26.34 -9.46
C TYR A 6 -1.08 -25.72 -10.26
N VAL A 7 -1.47 -25.12 -10.25
CA VAL A 7 -1.12 -24.49 -11.08
C VAL A 7 -0.19 -23.70 -11.02
N SER A 8 -0.02 -23.41 -10.58
CA SER A 8 0.92 -22.86 -10.54
C SER A 8 2.05 -23.14 -10.34
N PHE A 9 2.16 -23.62 -10.00
CA PHE A 9 3.21 -24.15 -9.86
C PHE A 9 4.22 -23.96 -10.56
N SER A 10 4.12 -23.87 -10.74
CA SER A 10 5.29 -23.95 -11.45
C SER A 10 5.73 -22.68 -12.01
N LYS A 11 4.97 -21.85 -12.40
CA LYS A 11 5.41 -20.68 -12.90
C LYS A 11 5.50 -19.71 -11.92
N GLY A 12 4.72 -19.67 -11.04
CA GLY A 12 4.82 -18.73 -9.98
C GLY A 12 6.07 -18.87 -9.19
N LYS A 13 6.63 -20.03 -9.22
CA LYS A 13 7.81 -20.28 -8.44
C LYS A 13 8.95 -19.38 -8.76
N ASN A 14 9.04 -18.86 -9.96
CA ASN A 14 10.16 -18.05 -10.34
C ASN A 14 9.98 -16.58 -10.11
N LYS A 15 8.80 -16.18 -9.65
CA LYS A 15 8.53 -14.80 -9.43
C LYS A 15 8.43 -14.53 -7.97
N GLU A 16 9.23 -13.61 -7.51
CA GLU A 16 9.03 -13.09 -6.18
C GLU A 16 7.74 -12.27 -6.16
N ASN A 17 6.96 -12.46 -5.11
CA ASN A 17 5.82 -11.60 -4.86
C ASN A 17 6.31 -10.49 -3.95
N VAL A 18 6.57 -9.33 -4.52
CA VAL A 18 7.12 -8.19 -3.78
C VAL A 18 6.27 -6.96 -4.00
N LEU A 19 6.31 -6.05 -3.02
CA LEU A 19 5.75 -4.72 -3.16
C LEU A 19 6.86 -3.70 -3.18
N TYR A 20 6.69 -2.70 -4.03
CA TYR A 20 7.54 -1.52 -4.08
C TYR A 20 6.92 -0.42 -3.24
N ALA A 21 7.68 0.64 -2.96
CA ALA A 21 7.14 1.74 -2.18
C ALA A 21 6.05 2.45 -2.99
N PRO A 22 4.92 2.80 -2.36
CA PRO A 22 3.87 3.55 -3.07
C PRO A 22 4.20 5.04 -3.18
N CYS A 23 5.21 5.52 -2.49
CA CYS A 23 5.63 6.91 -2.55
C CYS A 23 7.09 7.02 -2.16
N LYS A 24 7.71 8.12 -2.57
CA LYS A 24 9.05 8.44 -2.13
C LYS A 24 9.00 8.86 -0.68
N GLY A 25 9.98 8.44 0.09
CA GLY A 25 10.06 8.82 1.49
C GLY A 25 10.80 7.78 2.30
N LYS A 26 10.48 7.73 3.59
CA LYS A 26 11.17 6.87 4.54
C LYS A 26 10.27 5.70 4.92
N VAL A 27 10.73 4.49 4.61
CA VAL A 27 10.02 3.26 5.01
C VAL A 27 10.32 2.97 6.47
N VAL A 28 9.27 2.68 7.22
CA VAL A 28 9.36 2.29 8.62
C VAL A 28 8.57 1.01 8.85
N PRO A 29 8.94 0.22 9.87
CA PRO A 29 8.13 -0.94 10.25
C PRO A 29 6.74 -0.50 10.68
N LEU A 30 5.75 -1.34 10.42
CA LEU A 30 4.36 -1.03 10.77
C LEU A 30 4.20 -0.76 12.27
N SER A 31 5.02 -1.41 13.09
CA SER A 31 5.00 -1.22 14.54
C SER A 31 5.31 0.20 15.00
N GLU A 32 5.93 1.01 14.12
CA GLU A 32 6.26 2.40 14.45
C GLU A 32 5.14 3.39 14.12
N VAL A 33 4.07 2.93 13.49
CA VAL A 33 2.92 3.79 13.19
C VAL A 33 2.20 4.12 14.50
N PRO A 34 1.97 5.40 14.82
CA PRO A 34 1.36 5.78 16.09
C PRO A 34 -0.16 5.64 16.07
N ASP A 35 -0.64 4.47 15.71
CA ASP A 35 -2.05 4.11 15.67
C ASP A 35 -2.15 2.61 15.85
N PRO A 36 -2.73 2.12 16.95
CA PRO A 36 -2.79 0.68 17.23
C PRO A 36 -3.48 -0.14 16.16
N THR A 37 -4.43 0.43 15.43
CA THR A 37 -5.09 -0.25 14.32
C THR A 37 -4.07 -0.77 13.32
N PHE A 38 -2.99 -0.03 13.10
CA PHE A 38 -1.94 -0.40 12.16
C PHE A 38 -0.77 -1.07 12.86
N SER A 39 -0.30 -0.49 13.96
CA SER A 39 0.91 -0.97 14.63
C SER A 39 0.74 -2.37 15.22
N GLU A 40 -0.48 -2.74 15.59
CA GLU A 40 -0.78 -4.06 16.13
C GLU A 40 -1.25 -5.04 15.05
N LYS A 41 -1.17 -4.64 13.79
CA LYS A 41 -1.47 -5.48 12.64
C LYS A 41 -2.91 -6.01 12.62
N ILE A 42 -3.84 -5.24 13.19
CA ILE A 42 -5.25 -5.64 13.26
C ILE A 42 -5.85 -5.84 11.87
N LEU A 43 -5.50 -4.97 10.92
CA LEU A 43 -6.02 -5.03 9.55
C LEU A 43 -5.12 -5.84 8.62
N GLY A 44 -3.95 -6.25 9.07
CA GLY A 44 -3.00 -7.01 8.28
C GLY A 44 -1.57 -6.57 8.55
N ASP A 45 -0.64 -7.37 8.07
CA ASP A 45 0.79 -7.07 8.15
C ASP A 45 1.18 -6.17 6.97
N GLY A 46 2.33 -5.52 7.04
CA GLY A 46 2.80 -4.65 5.98
C GLY A 46 3.92 -3.75 6.43
N PHE A 47 3.88 -2.52 5.96
CA PHE A 47 4.88 -1.50 6.29
C PHE A 47 4.22 -0.13 6.21
N ALA A 48 4.98 0.92 6.50
CA ALA A 48 4.48 2.28 6.30
C ALA A 48 5.58 3.13 5.67
N VAL A 49 5.16 4.23 5.03
CA VAL A 49 6.08 5.20 4.45
C VAL A 49 5.74 6.56 5.01
N ILE A 50 6.77 7.30 5.42
CA ILE A 50 6.64 8.71 5.75
C ILE A 50 6.94 9.45 4.44
N PRO A 51 5.91 9.99 3.76
CA PRO A 51 6.12 10.50 2.41
C PRO A 51 6.91 11.80 2.40
N SER A 52 7.80 11.95 1.42
CA SER A 52 8.51 13.18 1.17
C SER A 52 7.91 13.96 0.01
N GLU A 53 6.96 13.35 -0.69
CA GLU A 53 6.34 13.93 -1.88
C GLU A 53 4.87 13.51 -1.91
N GLY A 54 4.01 14.39 -2.37
CA GLY A 54 2.56 14.17 -2.34
C GLY A 54 2.03 13.38 -3.53
N LYS A 55 2.64 12.23 -3.83
CA LYS A 55 2.18 11.38 -4.92
C LYS A 55 2.21 9.93 -4.49
N ILE A 56 1.11 9.22 -4.77
CA ILE A 56 0.99 7.79 -4.46
C ILE A 56 0.95 7.02 -5.77
N TYR A 57 1.81 6.02 -5.86
CA TYR A 57 1.97 5.18 -7.06
C TYR A 57 1.61 3.73 -6.74
N ALA A 58 1.24 2.97 -7.77
CA ALA A 58 0.94 1.56 -7.60
C ALA A 58 2.20 0.81 -7.15
N PRO A 59 2.12 0.07 -6.04
CA PRO A 59 3.28 -0.68 -5.52
C PRO A 59 3.52 -2.00 -6.25
N THR A 60 2.64 -2.38 -7.14
CA THR A 60 2.71 -3.60 -7.93
C THR A 60 1.68 -3.51 -9.06
N ASP A 61 1.79 -4.44 -10.02
CA ASP A 61 0.76 -4.59 -11.05
C ASP A 61 -0.51 -5.17 -10.44
N GLY A 62 -1.66 -4.73 -10.91
CA GLY A 62 -2.91 -5.28 -10.42
C GLY A 62 -4.13 -4.51 -10.87
N GLU A 63 -5.20 -4.66 -10.12
CA GLU A 63 -6.47 -4.01 -10.39
C GLU A 63 -6.92 -3.23 -9.15
N ILE A 64 -7.39 -2.01 -9.37
CA ILE A 64 -7.96 -1.21 -8.29
C ILE A 64 -9.28 -1.84 -7.87
N ALA A 65 -9.37 -2.28 -6.62
CA ALA A 65 -10.58 -2.90 -6.09
C ALA A 65 -11.55 -1.83 -5.59
N MET A 66 -11.02 -0.81 -4.91
CA MET A 66 -11.85 0.26 -4.37
C MET A 66 -11.03 1.54 -4.17
N VAL A 67 -11.67 2.68 -4.43
CA VAL A 67 -11.17 3.98 -3.97
C VAL A 67 -12.24 4.48 -2.99
N PHE A 68 -11.85 4.79 -1.76
CA PHE A 68 -12.81 5.23 -0.74
C PHE A 68 -13.40 6.59 -1.12
N ASP A 69 -14.66 6.83 -0.77
CA ASP A 69 -15.33 8.09 -1.10
C ASP A 69 -14.58 9.31 -0.61
N THR A 70 -13.95 9.19 0.55
CA THR A 70 -13.13 10.26 1.14
C THR A 70 -11.70 10.26 0.62
N LEU A 71 -11.38 9.42 -0.36
CA LEU A 71 -10.13 9.35 -1.11
C LEU A 71 -8.88 9.07 -0.28
N HIS A 72 -9.02 8.85 1.02
CA HIS A 72 -7.87 8.63 1.92
C HIS A 72 -7.32 7.22 1.85
N ALA A 73 -8.01 6.30 1.19
CA ALA A 73 -7.59 4.91 1.10
C ALA A 73 -7.93 4.31 -0.25
N ILE A 74 -7.05 3.44 -0.74
CA ILE A 74 -7.20 2.72 -1.99
C ILE A 74 -6.92 1.25 -1.70
N THR A 75 -7.74 0.34 -2.23
CA THR A 75 -7.43 -1.08 -2.21
C THR A 75 -7.12 -1.56 -3.61
N LEU A 76 -6.17 -2.47 -3.69
CA LEU A 76 -5.61 -2.98 -4.93
C LEU A 76 -5.43 -4.49 -4.80
N THR A 77 -5.85 -5.24 -5.81
CA THR A 77 -5.58 -6.68 -5.85
C THR A 77 -4.47 -6.90 -6.86
N SER A 78 -3.34 -7.46 -6.39
CA SER A 78 -2.20 -7.67 -7.28
C SER A 78 -2.48 -8.81 -8.27
N SER A 79 -1.67 -8.89 -9.31
CA SER A 79 -1.77 -9.97 -10.29
C SER A 79 -1.61 -11.35 -9.67
N SER A 80 -0.93 -11.44 -8.53
CA SER A 80 -0.73 -12.70 -7.81
C SER A 80 -1.76 -12.95 -6.73
N GLY A 81 -2.78 -12.08 -6.59
CA GLY A 81 -3.86 -12.29 -5.64
C GLY A 81 -3.67 -11.65 -4.28
N THR A 82 -2.64 -10.84 -4.10
CA THR A 82 -2.42 -10.15 -2.83
C THR A 82 -3.39 -8.96 -2.73
N GLU A 83 -4.08 -8.85 -1.59
CA GLU A 83 -5.02 -7.76 -1.34
C GLU A 83 -4.31 -6.68 -0.54
N ILE A 84 -4.17 -5.51 -1.14
CA ILE A 84 -3.35 -4.43 -0.59
C ILE A 84 -4.22 -3.24 -0.27
N LEU A 85 -4.03 -2.67 0.94
CA LEU A 85 -4.65 -1.41 1.33
C LEU A 85 -3.57 -0.36 1.49
N ILE A 86 -3.72 0.77 0.81
CA ILE A 86 -2.87 1.94 0.99
C ILE A 86 -3.72 2.97 1.72
N HIS A 87 -3.34 3.29 2.96
CA HIS A 87 -4.06 4.23 3.81
C HIS A 87 -3.23 5.51 3.93
N ILE A 88 -3.71 6.60 3.34
CA ILE A 88 -2.92 7.82 3.18
C ILE A 88 -3.11 8.72 4.39
N GLY A 89 -2.13 8.73 5.27
CA GLY A 89 -2.16 9.48 6.52
C GLY A 89 -2.98 8.79 7.61
N LEU A 90 -3.01 9.38 8.79
CA LEU A 90 -3.81 8.89 9.91
C LEU A 90 -4.97 9.84 10.17
N ASP A 91 -6.16 9.28 10.36
CA ASP A 91 -7.42 10.02 10.59
C ASP A 91 -7.80 10.97 9.46
N THR A 92 -7.21 10.81 8.30
CA THR A 92 -7.44 11.69 7.14
C THR A 92 -8.83 11.53 6.54
N VAL A 93 -9.57 10.49 6.93
CA VAL A 93 -10.98 10.35 6.57
C VAL A 93 -11.78 11.58 7.00
N THR A 94 -11.37 12.22 8.08
CA THR A 94 -12.06 13.40 8.63
C THR A 94 -11.95 14.62 7.72
N LEU A 95 -10.99 14.62 6.77
CA LEU A 95 -10.80 15.73 5.84
C LEU A 95 -11.72 15.66 4.62
N LYS A 96 -12.49 14.57 4.50
CA LYS A 96 -13.55 14.42 3.50
C LYS A 96 -13.07 14.62 2.07
N GLY A 97 -11.85 14.15 1.78
CA GLY A 97 -11.28 14.19 0.44
C GLY A 97 -10.52 15.47 0.09
N ALA A 98 -10.52 16.47 0.98
CA ALA A 98 -9.97 17.78 0.65
C ALA A 98 -8.51 17.75 0.15
N PRO A 99 -7.58 16.97 0.76
CA PRO A 99 -6.19 16.99 0.29
C PRO A 99 -5.92 16.07 -0.89
N PHE A 100 -6.92 15.36 -1.41
CA PHE A 100 -6.68 14.25 -2.34
C PHE A 100 -7.27 14.49 -3.72
N THR A 101 -6.53 14.05 -4.76
CA THR A 101 -7.03 14.01 -6.14
C THR A 101 -6.74 12.63 -6.71
N ALA A 102 -7.80 11.83 -6.93
CA ALA A 102 -7.64 10.48 -7.44
C ALA A 102 -7.47 10.47 -8.95
N HIS A 103 -6.59 9.60 -9.44
CA HIS A 103 -6.35 9.39 -10.86
C HIS A 103 -6.86 8.04 -11.34
N VAL A 104 -7.43 7.24 -10.45
CA VAL A 104 -7.93 5.91 -10.76
C VAL A 104 -9.29 5.71 -10.10
N ALA A 105 -10.00 4.69 -10.59
CA ALA A 105 -11.29 4.28 -10.05
C ALA A 105 -11.33 2.75 -9.94
N ALA A 106 -12.28 2.25 -9.18
CA ALA A 106 -12.47 0.80 -9.04
C ALA A 106 -12.62 0.15 -10.43
N GLY A 107 -11.91 -0.95 -10.63
CA GLY A 107 -11.90 -1.68 -11.89
C GLY A 107 -10.74 -1.34 -12.81
N ASP A 108 -10.01 -0.25 -12.54
CA ASP A 108 -8.88 0.13 -13.38
C ASP A 108 -7.72 -0.85 -13.23
N GLN A 109 -7.12 -1.22 -14.35
CA GLN A 109 -5.89 -2.01 -14.36
C GLN A 109 -4.71 -1.06 -14.24
N VAL A 110 -3.77 -1.38 -13.36
CA VAL A 110 -2.59 -0.55 -13.15
C VAL A 110 -1.33 -1.38 -13.21
N LYS A 111 -0.24 -0.70 -13.51
CA LYS A 111 1.10 -1.29 -13.46
C LYS A 111 1.90 -0.61 -12.37
N LYS A 112 2.86 -1.34 -11.82
CA LYS A 112 3.77 -0.77 -10.82
C LYS A 112 4.27 0.58 -11.32
N GLY A 113 4.16 1.60 -10.47
CA GLY A 113 4.61 2.95 -10.77
C GLY A 113 3.56 3.86 -11.40
N ASP A 114 2.38 3.34 -11.73
CA ASP A 114 1.30 4.21 -12.22
C ASP A 114 0.84 5.15 -11.10
N LEU A 115 0.60 6.40 -11.45
CA LEU A 115 0.14 7.40 -10.47
C LEU A 115 -1.31 7.12 -10.08
N LEU A 116 -1.54 6.97 -8.79
CA LEU A 116 -2.87 6.66 -8.25
C LEU A 116 -3.56 7.89 -7.64
N MET A 117 -2.79 8.74 -6.94
CA MET A 117 -3.36 9.81 -6.14
C MET A 117 -2.36 10.95 -6.00
N ASP A 118 -2.83 12.20 -6.13
CA ASP A 118 -2.08 13.37 -5.67
C ASP A 118 -2.53 13.71 -4.27
N VAL A 119 -1.60 14.05 -3.40
CA VAL A 119 -1.84 14.31 -1.99
C VAL A 119 -1.23 15.66 -1.62
N ASP A 120 -2.06 16.54 -1.07
CA ASP A 120 -1.57 17.80 -0.52
C ASP A 120 -1.12 17.54 0.93
N LEU A 121 0.17 17.24 1.08
CA LEU A 121 0.71 16.90 2.39
C LEU A 121 0.57 18.06 3.39
N ASP A 122 0.66 19.30 2.91
CA ASP A 122 0.54 20.47 3.79
C ASP A 122 -0.87 20.61 4.36
N LYS A 123 -1.88 20.21 3.62
CA LYS A 123 -3.24 20.22 4.16
C LYS A 123 -3.42 19.20 5.29
N ILE A 124 -2.74 18.07 5.18
CA ILE A 124 -2.80 17.04 6.22
C ILE A 124 -2.09 17.54 7.47
N THR A 125 -0.85 18.03 7.33
CA THR A 125 -0.09 18.53 8.49
C THR A 125 -0.72 19.79 9.06
N GLY A 126 -1.26 20.65 8.20
CA GLY A 126 -1.96 21.86 8.64
C GLY A 126 -3.22 21.56 9.46
N ALA A 127 -3.82 20.40 9.27
CA ALA A 127 -4.96 19.95 10.06
C ALA A 127 -4.53 19.25 11.35
N GLY A 128 -3.22 19.17 11.62
CA GLY A 128 -2.70 18.50 12.81
C GLY A 128 -2.63 17.00 12.69
N LEU A 129 -2.70 16.46 11.47
CA LEU A 129 -2.70 15.02 11.23
C LEU A 129 -1.35 14.54 10.73
N ASN A 130 -1.12 13.23 10.87
CA ASN A 130 0.14 12.59 10.49
C ASN A 130 0.03 12.10 9.04
N THR A 131 1.06 12.35 8.25
CA THR A 131 1.08 11.94 6.83
C THR A 131 1.55 10.50 6.64
N VAL A 132 2.01 9.81 7.68
CA VAL A 132 2.49 8.44 7.55
C VAL A 132 1.44 7.59 6.83
N THR A 133 1.89 6.78 5.88
CA THR A 133 1.02 6.06 4.97
C THR A 133 1.25 4.55 5.11
N PRO A 134 0.40 3.87 5.90
CA PRO A 134 0.48 2.41 6.02
C PRO A 134 0.10 1.71 4.72
N VAL A 135 0.81 0.62 4.42
CA VAL A 135 0.53 -0.27 3.29
C VAL A 135 0.35 -1.66 3.88
N LEU A 136 -0.84 -2.21 3.77
CA LEU A 136 -1.22 -3.44 4.46
C LEU A 136 -1.57 -4.54 3.48
N ILE A 137 -1.24 -5.77 3.87
CA ILE A 137 -1.67 -6.97 3.16
C ILE A 137 -2.91 -7.49 3.89
N CYS A 138 -4.08 -7.24 3.31
CA CYS A 138 -5.34 -7.58 3.99
C CYS A 138 -5.56 -9.08 4.11
N ASN A 139 -5.03 -9.86 3.17
CA ASN A 139 -5.10 -11.32 3.22
C ASN A 139 -3.80 -11.93 3.74
N THR A 140 -3.26 -11.35 4.81
CA THR A 140 -2.02 -11.81 5.45
C THR A 140 -2.02 -13.31 5.72
N ASP A 141 -3.17 -13.85 6.13
CA ASP A 141 -3.29 -15.27 6.51
C ASP A 141 -3.11 -16.22 5.33
N ASP A 142 -3.16 -15.71 4.10
CA ASP A 142 -2.92 -16.54 2.92
C ASP A 142 -1.43 -16.81 2.70
N TYR A 143 -0.55 -16.16 3.47
CA TYR A 143 0.89 -16.22 3.26
C TYR A 143 1.60 -16.72 4.49
N GLU A 144 2.67 -17.48 4.27
CA GLU A 144 3.49 -18.00 5.37
C GLU A 144 4.44 -16.96 5.91
N LYS A 145 4.91 -16.07 5.04
CA LYS A 145 5.92 -15.11 5.43
C LYS A 145 5.76 -13.79 4.71
N ILE A 146 5.75 -12.72 5.49
CA ILE A 146 5.76 -11.35 4.98
C ILE A 146 6.97 -10.67 5.63
N SER A 147 7.94 -10.25 4.80
CA SER A 147 9.23 -9.76 5.28
C SER A 147 9.52 -8.38 4.74
N LEU A 148 9.86 -7.46 5.63
CA LEU A 148 10.32 -6.13 5.27
C LEU A 148 11.75 -6.24 4.75
N LYS A 149 11.99 -5.78 3.50
CA LYS A 149 13.29 -5.90 2.85
C LYS A 149 14.10 -4.62 2.86
N LYS A 150 13.45 -3.50 3.11
CA LYS A 150 14.11 -2.19 3.05
C LYS A 150 13.48 -1.26 4.07
N GLU A 151 14.31 -0.58 4.84
CA GLU A 151 13.89 0.50 5.74
C GLU A 151 14.68 1.75 5.39
N GLY A 152 14.18 2.90 5.83
CA GLY A 152 14.82 4.17 5.56
C GLY A 152 14.41 4.75 4.23
N GLU A 153 15.22 5.65 3.69
CA GLU A 153 14.90 6.34 2.44
C GLU A 153 14.86 5.35 1.28
N VAL A 154 13.80 5.46 0.49
CA VAL A 154 13.61 4.57 -0.66
C VAL A 154 13.22 5.35 -1.90
N SER A 155 13.60 4.80 -3.06
CA SER A 155 13.07 5.21 -4.35
C SER A 155 11.93 4.27 -4.74
N LEU A 156 11.20 4.62 -5.80
CA LEU A 156 10.07 3.81 -6.26
C LEU A 156 10.52 2.50 -6.92
N ASP A 157 11.80 2.36 -7.23
CA ASP A 157 12.32 1.17 -7.90
C ASP A 157 12.87 0.12 -6.95
N GLU A 158 12.78 0.36 -5.64
CA GLU A 158 13.29 -0.58 -4.65
C GLU A 158 12.16 -1.43 -4.07
N ALA A 159 12.37 -2.76 -4.06
CA ALA A 159 11.41 -3.67 -3.41
C ALA A 159 11.48 -3.47 -1.91
N VAL A 160 10.34 -3.32 -1.28
CA VAL A 160 10.24 -3.00 0.15
C VAL A 160 9.77 -4.21 0.95
N LEU A 161 8.82 -4.97 0.41
CA LEU A 161 8.19 -6.07 1.13
C LEU A 161 8.20 -7.33 0.27
N SER A 162 8.54 -8.46 0.87
CA SER A 162 8.48 -9.77 0.22
C SER A 162 7.36 -10.59 0.84
N ILE A 163 6.59 -11.26 -0.01
CA ILE A 163 5.40 -12.00 0.39
C ILE A 163 5.51 -13.43 -0.14
N SER A 164 5.42 -14.41 0.73
CA SER A 164 5.51 -15.81 0.30
C SER A 164 4.65 -16.77 1.12
#